data_ef92504f1b941c0b3363b094c01f82a5
#
_entry.id   ef92504f1b941c0b3363b094c01f82a5
#
_cell.length_a   1.000
_cell.length_b   1.000
_cell.length_c   1.000
_cell.angle_alpha   90.00
_cell.angle_beta   90.00
_cell.angle_gamma   90.00
#
_symmetry.space_group_name_H-M   'P 1'
#
loop_
_entity.id
_entity.type
_entity.pdbx_description
1 polymer ?
#
loop_
_entity_poly.entity_id
_entity_poly.type
_entity_poly.pdbx_seq_one_letter_code
_entity_poly.pdbx_strand_id
1 'polypeptide(L)'
;MATLSLKPRISRSAEGGAIYWRLSNLYFWFFALLGALLPYWSLYLQGRGFSYLEIASLMATIQITKVVAPSLWGWLGDRTGQRVRLVRLGAVVGAISFLGVFLEPAFFGLMLVMLVFTFFWNAILPLYEVITLRGLGSDKSRYGRVRLWGSVGFIATVAAVGAVLDRVSVAQLPWLVLPVFLGIVVSAFLIPSDQGVVRKEEGAGSLRGILVEPAVIAFFLMNFLLQISHGAYYTFFSIHLEQYGYSKAAIGLLWSLGVLAEIGLFIVMHGLFARFSYRQIALCALALTLLRWVLIAEASDWLWVLLFSQLLHAASYGAMHALSVQYIHGYFGRGHHGQGQALYSGLTFGAGGAIGAWASGFLVEGYGTDLAFWGSAIAIAFALIVTWRWLRPPPGQGSIVQSAD
;
A
#
# COMPACT_ATOMS: atom_id res chain seq x y z
N MET A 1 23.72 -53.50 -11.20
CA MET A 1 24.48 -52.27 -11.51
C MET A 1 23.46 -51.16 -11.74
N ALA A 2 23.22 -50.33 -10.73
CA ALA A 2 22.30 -49.15 -10.81
C ALA A 2 23.17 -47.92 -10.99
N THR A 3 23.09 -47.31 -12.15
CA THR A 3 23.76 -46.04 -12.48
C THR A 3 23.06 -44.90 -11.77
N LEU A 4 23.65 -44.42 -10.67
CA LEU A 4 23.29 -43.17 -10.01
C LEU A 4 23.62 -41.99 -10.93
N SER A 5 22.59 -41.43 -11.57
CA SER A 5 22.70 -40.17 -12.32
C SER A 5 22.89 -39.00 -11.34
N LEU A 6 24.13 -38.60 -11.13
CA LEU A 6 24.53 -37.37 -10.47
C LEU A 6 24.20 -36.18 -11.39
N LYS A 7 22.97 -35.64 -11.31
CA LYS A 7 22.70 -34.31 -11.87
C LYS A 7 23.44 -33.28 -11.02
N PRO A 8 24.21 -32.35 -11.62
CA PRO A 8 25.08 -31.46 -10.88
C PRO A 8 24.26 -30.48 -10.01
N ARG A 9 24.59 -30.42 -8.72
CA ARG A 9 24.02 -29.50 -7.69
C ARG A 9 24.18 -28.03 -8.08
N ILE A 10 25.06 -27.69 -9.00
CA ILE A 10 25.42 -26.34 -9.46
C ILE A 10 24.28 -25.70 -10.28
N SER A 11 23.47 -26.45 -11.03
CA SER A 11 22.39 -25.91 -11.85
C SER A 11 21.23 -25.35 -11.02
N ARG A 12 20.90 -25.99 -9.90
CA ARG A 12 19.79 -25.55 -9.02
C ARG A 12 20.05 -24.23 -8.29
N SER A 13 21.30 -23.90 -7.97
CA SER A 13 21.66 -22.64 -7.31
C SER A 13 21.63 -21.44 -8.28
N ALA A 14 22.11 -21.63 -9.51
CA ALA A 14 22.11 -20.60 -10.55
C ALA A 14 20.68 -20.28 -11.04
N GLU A 15 19.86 -21.32 -11.28
CA GLU A 15 18.44 -21.14 -11.64
C GLU A 15 17.65 -20.47 -10.52
N GLY A 16 17.88 -20.85 -9.25
CA GLY A 16 17.26 -20.22 -8.09
C GLY A 16 17.65 -18.76 -7.92
N GLY A 17 18.89 -18.39 -8.28
CA GLY A 17 19.35 -17.00 -8.32
C GLY A 17 18.69 -16.18 -9.42
N ALA A 18 18.61 -16.73 -10.63
CA ALA A 18 17.97 -16.06 -11.76
C ALA A 18 16.47 -15.79 -11.52
N ILE A 19 15.75 -16.75 -10.94
CA ILE A 19 14.32 -16.58 -10.56
C ILE A 19 14.18 -15.51 -9.49
N TYR A 20 15.04 -15.50 -8.47
CA TYR A 20 15.03 -14.48 -7.42
C TYR A 20 15.10 -13.07 -8.00
N TRP A 21 16.09 -12.80 -8.88
CA TRP A 21 16.27 -11.48 -9.46
C TRP A 21 15.13 -11.07 -10.41
N ARG A 22 14.61 -12.01 -11.21
CA ARG A 22 13.45 -11.76 -12.08
C ARG A 22 12.21 -11.38 -11.27
N LEU A 23 11.98 -12.06 -10.15
CA LEU A 23 10.86 -11.74 -9.25
C LEU A 23 11.10 -10.43 -8.49
N SER A 24 12.30 -10.16 -7.99
CA SER A 24 12.63 -8.94 -7.26
C SER A 24 12.51 -7.68 -8.12
N ASN A 25 12.86 -7.80 -9.41
CA ASN A 25 12.90 -6.66 -10.33
C ASN A 25 11.53 -6.01 -10.54
N LEU A 26 10.45 -6.78 -10.69
CA LEU A 26 9.11 -6.18 -10.86
C LEU A 26 8.62 -5.53 -9.56
N TYR A 27 8.92 -6.07 -8.38
CA TYR A 27 8.62 -5.39 -7.11
C TYR A 27 9.35 -4.05 -7.03
N PHE A 28 10.63 -4.01 -7.41
CA PHE A 28 11.39 -2.77 -7.42
C PHE A 28 10.69 -1.70 -8.27
N TRP A 29 10.43 -1.97 -9.54
CA TRP A 29 9.83 -0.99 -10.45
C TRP A 29 8.38 -0.66 -10.13
N PHE A 30 7.59 -1.62 -9.66
CA PHE A 30 6.21 -1.39 -9.24
C PHE A 30 6.14 -0.37 -8.10
N PHE A 31 6.99 -0.54 -7.08
CA PHE A 31 7.04 0.38 -5.94
C PHE A 31 7.86 1.64 -6.22
N ALA A 32 8.76 1.62 -7.18
CA ALA A 32 9.39 2.81 -7.75
C ALA A 32 8.34 3.77 -8.31
N LEU A 33 7.34 3.26 -9.04
CA LEU A 33 6.23 4.08 -9.53
C LEU A 33 5.44 4.70 -8.38
N LEU A 34 5.15 3.93 -7.34
CA LEU A 34 4.50 4.46 -6.14
C LEU A 34 5.34 5.57 -5.49
N GLY A 35 6.67 5.39 -5.43
CA GLY A 35 7.62 6.39 -4.92
C GLY A 35 7.68 7.67 -5.76
N ALA A 36 7.49 7.58 -7.07
CA ALA A 36 7.42 8.75 -7.94
C ALA A 36 6.07 9.48 -7.84
N LEU A 37 4.96 8.72 -7.74
CA LEU A 37 3.61 9.30 -7.76
C LEU A 37 3.20 9.81 -6.36
N LEU A 38 3.33 9.01 -5.31
CA LEU A 38 2.72 9.31 -4.02
C LEU A 38 3.22 10.63 -3.40
N PRO A 39 4.54 10.90 -3.33
CA PRO A 39 5.04 12.15 -2.77
C PRO A 39 4.90 13.37 -3.69
N TYR A 40 4.90 13.19 -5.02
CA TYR A 40 5.11 14.32 -5.92
C TYR A 40 3.95 14.60 -6.88
N TRP A 41 2.99 13.67 -7.02
CA TRP A 41 1.89 13.82 -7.96
C TRP A 41 0.95 14.97 -7.59
N SER A 42 0.65 15.14 -6.30
CA SER A 42 -0.16 16.27 -5.82
C SER A 42 0.53 17.62 -6.05
N LEU A 43 1.86 17.69 -5.90
CA LEU A 43 2.64 18.89 -6.23
C LEU A 43 2.59 19.19 -7.74
N TYR A 44 2.68 18.15 -8.58
CA TYR A 44 2.50 18.31 -10.04
C TYR A 44 1.11 18.85 -10.39
N LEU A 45 0.07 18.30 -9.78
CA LEU A 45 -1.30 18.74 -10.00
C LEU A 45 -1.50 20.20 -9.55
N GLN A 46 -0.94 20.57 -8.40
CA GLN A 46 -0.94 21.95 -7.91
C GLN A 46 -0.20 22.88 -8.89
N GLY A 47 0.97 22.47 -9.38
CA GLY A 47 1.73 23.21 -10.38
C GLY A 47 1.00 23.35 -11.73
N ARG A 48 0.01 22.47 -12.03
CA ARG A 48 -0.90 22.57 -13.16
C ARG A 48 -2.08 23.53 -12.92
N GLY A 49 -2.21 24.09 -11.71
CA GLY A 49 -3.27 25.03 -11.35
C GLY A 49 -4.60 24.38 -10.94
N PHE A 50 -4.63 23.07 -10.66
CA PHE A 50 -5.82 22.43 -10.11
C PHE A 50 -6.10 22.90 -8.69
N SER A 51 -7.38 23.12 -8.33
CA SER A 51 -7.81 23.41 -6.97
C SER A 51 -7.54 22.24 -6.03
N TYR A 52 -7.51 22.46 -4.73
CA TYR A 52 -7.25 21.37 -3.78
C TYR A 52 -8.35 20.29 -3.82
N LEU A 53 -9.61 20.68 -4.10
CA LEU A 53 -10.69 19.70 -4.26
C LEU A 53 -10.52 18.87 -5.55
N GLU A 54 -10.05 19.48 -6.65
CA GLU A 54 -9.72 18.75 -7.87
C GLU A 54 -8.54 17.81 -7.66
N ILE A 55 -7.46 18.26 -6.97
CA ILE A 55 -6.32 17.42 -6.60
C ILE A 55 -6.79 16.23 -5.77
N ALA A 56 -7.60 16.46 -4.75
CA ALA A 56 -8.16 15.40 -3.90
C ALA A 56 -8.99 14.39 -4.71
N SER A 57 -9.81 14.88 -5.63
CA SER A 57 -10.64 14.04 -6.50
C SER A 57 -9.79 13.19 -7.45
N LEU A 58 -8.74 13.77 -8.03
CA LEU A 58 -7.77 13.05 -8.87
C LEU A 58 -6.99 12.00 -8.06
N MET A 59 -6.55 12.32 -6.85
CA MET A 59 -5.87 11.37 -5.95
C MET A 59 -6.81 10.25 -5.49
N ALA A 60 -8.10 10.55 -5.27
CA ALA A 60 -9.11 9.56 -4.93
C ALA A 60 -9.30 8.50 -6.04
N THR A 61 -9.08 8.85 -7.33
CA THR A 61 -9.19 7.88 -8.43
C THR A 61 -8.22 6.72 -8.28
N ILE A 62 -7.00 6.98 -7.75
CA ILE A 62 -6.00 5.94 -7.47
C ILE A 62 -6.54 4.95 -6.44
N GLN A 63 -7.27 5.43 -5.45
CA GLN A 63 -7.83 4.60 -4.39
C GLN A 63 -9.09 3.85 -4.85
N ILE A 64 -9.95 4.50 -5.63
CA ILE A 64 -11.17 3.88 -6.19
C ILE A 64 -10.79 2.67 -7.05
N THR A 65 -9.76 2.79 -7.89
CA THR A 65 -9.33 1.67 -8.74
C THR A 65 -8.78 0.49 -7.94
N LYS A 66 -8.29 0.70 -6.70
CA LYS A 66 -7.89 -0.37 -5.77
C LYS A 66 -9.09 -1.18 -5.24
N VAL A 67 -10.31 -0.65 -5.29
CA VAL A 67 -11.52 -1.41 -4.91
C VAL A 67 -11.83 -2.47 -5.97
N VAL A 68 -11.80 -2.06 -7.25
CA VAL A 68 -12.33 -2.84 -8.36
C VAL A 68 -11.25 -3.70 -9.04
N ALA A 69 -10.09 -3.09 -9.33
CA ALA A 69 -9.07 -3.73 -10.15
C ALA A 69 -8.54 -5.06 -9.56
N PRO A 70 -8.13 -5.14 -8.28
CA PRO A 70 -7.61 -6.39 -7.72
C PRO A 70 -8.60 -7.54 -7.80
N SER A 71 -9.87 -7.28 -7.50
CA SER A 71 -10.92 -8.31 -7.50
C SER A 71 -11.24 -8.81 -8.90
N LEU A 72 -11.40 -7.89 -9.86
CA LEU A 72 -11.71 -8.22 -11.24
C LEU A 72 -10.56 -8.98 -11.92
N TRP A 73 -9.34 -8.47 -11.79
CA TRP A 73 -8.15 -9.08 -12.39
C TRP A 73 -7.75 -10.38 -11.70
N GLY A 74 -7.94 -10.48 -10.38
CA GLY A 74 -7.76 -11.72 -9.63
C GLY A 74 -8.73 -12.81 -10.13
N TRP A 75 -10.02 -12.48 -10.24
CA TRP A 75 -11.04 -13.38 -10.80
C TRP A 75 -10.68 -13.81 -12.24
N LEU A 76 -10.27 -12.88 -13.11
CA LEU A 76 -9.86 -13.18 -14.47
C LEU A 76 -8.63 -14.08 -14.51
N GLY A 77 -7.64 -13.80 -13.63
CA GLY A 77 -6.44 -14.61 -13.48
C GLY A 77 -6.73 -16.05 -13.01
N ASP A 78 -7.69 -16.21 -12.09
CA ASP A 78 -8.12 -17.52 -11.59
C ASP A 78 -8.88 -18.32 -12.66
N ARG A 79 -9.76 -17.64 -13.41
CA ARG A 79 -10.56 -18.27 -14.46
C ARG A 79 -9.75 -18.69 -15.67
N THR A 80 -8.78 -17.85 -16.08
CA THR A 80 -8.01 -18.08 -17.31
C THR A 80 -6.72 -18.85 -17.07
N GLY A 81 -6.17 -18.83 -15.84
CA GLY A 81 -4.84 -19.37 -15.53
C GLY A 81 -3.68 -18.56 -16.15
N GLN A 82 -3.95 -17.44 -16.81
CA GLN A 82 -2.99 -16.69 -17.63
C GLN A 82 -2.45 -15.44 -16.92
N ARG A 83 -2.12 -15.55 -15.62
CA ARG A 83 -1.72 -14.41 -14.76
C ARG A 83 -0.56 -13.60 -15.34
N VAL A 84 0.46 -14.26 -15.89
CA VAL A 84 1.60 -13.56 -16.49
C VAL A 84 1.19 -12.70 -17.69
N ARG A 85 0.27 -13.20 -18.55
CA ARG A 85 -0.26 -12.40 -19.66
C ARG A 85 -1.04 -11.19 -19.17
N LEU A 86 -1.82 -11.36 -18.10
CA LEU A 86 -2.58 -10.25 -17.50
C LEU A 86 -1.66 -9.21 -16.86
N VAL A 87 -0.57 -9.62 -16.20
CA VAL A 87 0.46 -8.69 -15.68
C VAL A 87 1.12 -7.91 -16.82
N ARG A 88 1.48 -8.57 -17.92
CA ARG A 88 2.04 -7.90 -19.11
C ARG A 88 1.06 -6.92 -19.73
N LEU A 89 -0.20 -7.31 -19.87
CA LEU A 89 -1.28 -6.43 -20.36
C LEU A 89 -1.42 -5.21 -19.45
N GLY A 90 -1.50 -5.41 -18.13
CA GLY A 90 -1.57 -4.34 -17.15
C GLY A 90 -0.40 -3.36 -17.23
N ALA A 91 0.83 -3.89 -17.38
CA ALA A 91 2.03 -3.08 -17.52
C ALA A 91 2.02 -2.23 -18.80
N VAL A 92 1.72 -2.84 -19.95
CA VAL A 92 1.73 -2.16 -21.25
C VAL A 92 0.61 -1.13 -21.35
N VAL A 93 -0.64 -1.52 -21.04
CA VAL A 93 -1.78 -0.61 -21.13
C VAL A 93 -1.68 0.51 -20.08
N GLY A 94 -1.21 0.21 -18.87
CA GLY A 94 -0.93 1.24 -17.87
C GLY A 94 0.09 2.27 -18.36
N ALA A 95 1.21 1.82 -18.93
CA ALA A 95 2.23 2.70 -19.49
C ALA A 95 1.73 3.55 -20.68
N ILE A 96 1.00 2.94 -21.63
CA ILE A 96 0.42 3.65 -22.78
C ILE A 96 -0.62 4.68 -22.31
N SER A 97 -1.50 4.29 -21.38
CA SER A 97 -2.53 5.21 -20.86
C SER A 97 -1.92 6.40 -20.11
N PHE A 98 -0.79 6.21 -19.43
CA PHE A 98 -0.09 7.30 -18.76
C PHE A 98 0.41 8.36 -19.75
N LEU A 99 0.69 8.01 -21.02
CA LEU A 99 1.07 9.00 -22.04
C LEU A 99 0.00 10.06 -22.27
N GLY A 100 -1.26 9.77 -21.91
CA GLY A 100 -2.33 10.77 -21.96
C GLY A 100 -2.09 11.99 -21.06
N VAL A 101 -1.22 11.90 -20.06
CA VAL A 101 -0.82 13.04 -19.21
C VAL A 101 -0.13 14.13 -20.02
N PHE A 102 0.65 13.75 -21.05
CA PHE A 102 1.39 14.68 -21.91
C PHE A 102 0.51 15.48 -22.89
N LEU A 103 -0.76 15.08 -23.04
CA LEU A 103 -1.76 15.88 -23.78
C LEU A 103 -2.28 17.07 -22.96
N GLU A 104 -1.77 17.22 -21.74
CA GLU A 104 -2.15 18.26 -20.77
C GLU A 104 -3.67 18.42 -20.60
N PRO A 105 -4.42 17.33 -20.41
CA PRO A 105 -5.86 17.38 -20.38
C PRO A 105 -6.37 18.21 -19.21
N ALA A 106 -7.55 18.83 -19.37
CA ALA A 106 -8.30 19.43 -18.28
C ALA A 106 -8.76 18.36 -17.27
N PHE A 107 -9.35 18.78 -16.16
CA PHE A 107 -9.68 17.95 -15.02
C PHE A 107 -10.33 16.59 -15.37
N PHE A 108 -11.43 16.58 -16.13
CA PHE A 108 -12.12 15.33 -16.50
C PHE A 108 -11.29 14.43 -17.42
N GLY A 109 -10.54 15.01 -18.34
CA GLY A 109 -9.63 14.27 -19.21
C GLY A 109 -8.51 13.63 -18.42
N LEU A 110 -7.90 14.36 -17.47
CA LEU A 110 -6.86 13.83 -16.59
C LEU A 110 -7.43 12.77 -15.65
N MET A 111 -8.64 12.96 -15.12
CA MET A 111 -9.32 11.95 -14.31
C MET A 111 -9.50 10.64 -15.08
N LEU A 112 -9.93 10.71 -16.36
CA LEU A 112 -10.06 9.52 -17.20
C LEU A 112 -8.71 8.85 -17.44
N VAL A 113 -7.66 9.61 -17.75
CA VAL A 113 -6.28 9.09 -17.90
C VAL A 113 -5.85 8.39 -16.61
N MET A 114 -6.05 9.02 -15.44
CA MET A 114 -5.69 8.45 -14.15
C MET A 114 -6.50 7.19 -13.82
N LEU A 115 -7.80 7.18 -14.07
CA LEU A 115 -8.64 5.99 -13.88
C LEU A 115 -8.13 4.82 -14.71
N VAL A 116 -7.82 5.05 -15.99
CA VAL A 116 -7.38 3.97 -16.87
C VAL A 116 -6.00 3.45 -16.45
N PHE A 117 -4.99 4.32 -16.32
CA PHE A 117 -3.66 3.81 -16.00
C PHE A 117 -3.59 3.17 -14.61
N THR A 118 -4.28 3.73 -13.59
CA THR A 118 -4.28 3.15 -12.25
C THR A 118 -5.09 1.86 -12.16
N PHE A 119 -6.16 1.72 -12.94
CA PHE A 119 -6.91 0.48 -13.03
C PHE A 119 -6.04 -0.69 -13.53
N PHE A 120 -5.25 -0.46 -14.58
CA PHE A 120 -4.33 -1.46 -15.10
C PHE A 120 -3.11 -1.66 -14.20
N TRP A 121 -2.57 -0.61 -13.60
CA TRP A 121 -1.45 -0.70 -12.68
C TRP A 121 -1.82 -1.44 -11.38
N ASN A 122 -2.95 -1.12 -10.76
CA ASN A 122 -3.41 -1.79 -9.54
C ASN A 122 -3.77 -3.27 -9.74
N ALA A 123 -3.95 -3.72 -10.98
CA ALA A 123 -4.12 -5.12 -11.33
C ALA A 123 -2.83 -5.96 -11.18
N ILE A 124 -1.67 -5.34 -11.35
CA ILE A 124 -0.38 -6.04 -11.44
C ILE A 124 -0.03 -6.74 -10.13
N LEU A 125 -0.06 -6.01 -9.01
CA LEU A 125 0.50 -6.50 -7.74
C LEU A 125 -0.19 -7.77 -7.23
N PRO A 126 -1.53 -7.88 -7.16
CA PRO A 126 -2.20 -9.08 -6.66
C PRO A 126 -1.94 -10.32 -7.52
N LEU A 127 -1.92 -10.15 -8.84
CA LEU A 127 -1.57 -11.23 -9.76
C LEU A 127 -0.12 -11.67 -9.59
N TYR A 128 0.75 -10.68 -9.39
CA TYR A 128 2.19 -10.90 -9.27
C TYR A 128 2.58 -11.56 -7.96
N GLU A 129 1.89 -11.27 -6.86
CA GLU A 129 2.08 -11.95 -5.58
C GLU A 129 1.82 -13.46 -5.69
N VAL A 130 0.77 -13.86 -6.39
CA VAL A 130 0.48 -15.27 -6.66
C VAL A 130 1.57 -15.91 -7.51
N ILE A 131 2.04 -15.23 -8.56
CA ILE A 131 3.14 -15.72 -9.42
C ILE A 131 4.42 -15.88 -8.58
N THR A 132 4.73 -14.91 -7.73
CA THR A 132 5.92 -14.93 -6.86
C THR A 132 5.90 -16.10 -5.89
N LEU A 133 4.78 -16.29 -5.16
CA LEU A 133 4.65 -17.38 -4.19
C LEU A 133 4.76 -18.77 -4.86
N ARG A 134 4.27 -18.91 -6.09
CA ARG A 134 4.42 -20.14 -6.89
C ARG A 134 5.85 -20.32 -7.39
N GLY A 135 6.45 -19.26 -7.91
CA GLY A 135 7.82 -19.29 -8.41
C GLY A 135 8.85 -19.64 -7.35
N LEU A 136 8.58 -19.31 -6.08
CA LEU A 136 9.42 -19.67 -4.93
C LEU A 136 9.20 -21.13 -4.47
N GLY A 137 8.09 -21.77 -4.86
CA GLY A 137 7.79 -23.17 -4.56
C GLY A 137 7.74 -23.45 -3.05
N SER A 138 8.59 -24.38 -2.58
CA SER A 138 8.70 -24.75 -1.16
C SER A 138 9.45 -23.70 -0.32
N ASP A 139 10.25 -22.82 -0.93
CA ASP A 139 11.08 -21.81 -0.23
C ASP A 139 10.33 -20.48 -0.04
N LYS A 140 9.16 -20.56 0.57
CA LYS A 140 8.34 -19.37 0.89
C LYS A 140 9.03 -18.40 1.85
N SER A 141 10.05 -18.85 2.58
CA SER A 141 10.85 -17.99 3.47
C SER A 141 11.59 -16.88 2.72
N ARG A 142 11.84 -17.07 1.40
CA ARG A 142 12.47 -16.05 0.55
C ARG A 142 11.51 -14.96 0.10
N TYR A 143 10.20 -15.12 0.27
CA TYR A 143 9.21 -14.12 -0.15
C TYR A 143 9.50 -12.73 0.44
N GLY A 144 9.79 -12.64 1.73
CA GLY A 144 10.13 -11.37 2.37
C GLY A 144 11.33 -10.66 1.72
N ARG A 145 12.38 -11.43 1.34
CA ARG A 145 13.56 -10.89 0.67
C ARG A 145 13.26 -10.39 -0.77
N VAL A 146 12.41 -11.10 -1.50
CA VAL A 146 11.94 -10.66 -2.83
C VAL A 146 11.10 -9.39 -2.70
N ARG A 147 10.17 -9.37 -1.74
CA ARG A 147 9.25 -8.25 -1.51
C ARG A 147 9.97 -6.98 -1.00
N LEU A 148 11.09 -7.14 -0.28
CA LEU A 148 11.92 -6.02 0.23
C LEU A 148 12.43 -5.12 -0.90
N TRP A 149 12.68 -5.68 -2.11
CA TRP A 149 13.08 -4.87 -3.27
C TRP A 149 12.04 -3.82 -3.66
N GLY A 150 10.76 -4.04 -3.30
CA GLY A 150 9.74 -2.99 -3.44
C GLY A 150 10.04 -1.78 -2.55
N SER A 151 10.38 -1.98 -1.28
CA SER A 151 10.76 -0.87 -0.40
C SER A 151 12.04 -0.16 -0.89
N VAL A 152 13.02 -0.92 -1.39
CA VAL A 152 14.22 -0.35 -2.01
C VAL A 152 13.87 0.50 -3.23
N GLY A 153 12.98 0.00 -4.12
CA GLY A 153 12.51 0.74 -5.30
C GLY A 153 11.79 2.04 -4.92
N PHE A 154 10.89 1.98 -3.93
CA PHE A 154 10.21 3.16 -3.40
C PHE A 154 11.21 4.20 -2.90
N ILE A 155 12.07 3.85 -1.94
CA ILE A 155 13.03 4.76 -1.31
C ILE A 155 13.99 5.37 -2.34
N ALA A 156 14.56 4.53 -3.22
CA ALA A 156 15.49 4.98 -4.25
C ALA A 156 14.83 6.00 -5.19
N THR A 157 13.59 5.72 -5.62
CA THR A 157 12.88 6.61 -6.55
C THR A 157 12.43 7.89 -5.87
N VAL A 158 11.90 7.81 -4.65
CA VAL A 158 11.53 9.01 -3.88
C VAL A 158 12.74 9.93 -3.72
N ALA A 159 13.91 9.40 -3.31
CA ALA A 159 15.12 10.21 -3.14
C ALA A 159 15.62 10.78 -4.47
N ALA A 160 15.66 9.98 -5.53
CA ALA A 160 16.13 10.41 -6.85
C ALA A 160 15.22 11.48 -7.47
N VAL A 161 13.91 11.26 -7.48
CA VAL A 161 12.93 12.20 -8.02
C VAL A 161 12.94 13.51 -7.23
N GLY A 162 12.97 13.46 -5.89
CA GLY A 162 13.06 14.66 -5.04
C GLY A 162 14.30 15.50 -5.34
N ALA A 163 15.47 14.86 -5.43
CA ALA A 163 16.72 15.54 -5.75
C ALA A 163 16.73 16.18 -7.17
N VAL A 164 16.06 15.55 -8.14
CA VAL A 164 15.89 16.12 -9.48
C VAL A 164 14.92 17.29 -9.45
N LEU A 165 13.77 17.16 -8.77
CA LEU A 165 12.74 18.19 -8.69
C LEU A 165 13.18 19.44 -7.90
N ASP A 166 14.24 19.37 -7.09
CA ASP A 166 14.87 20.56 -6.51
C ASP A 166 15.66 21.39 -7.54
N ARG A 167 15.95 20.82 -8.71
CA ARG A 167 16.74 21.48 -9.77
C ARG A 167 15.92 21.81 -11.02
N VAL A 168 14.78 21.14 -11.20
CA VAL A 168 13.89 21.34 -12.33
C VAL A 168 12.46 21.59 -11.86
N SER A 169 11.63 22.17 -12.73
CA SER A 169 10.22 22.39 -12.42
C SER A 169 9.49 21.06 -12.16
N VAL A 170 8.53 21.08 -11.23
CA VAL A 170 7.64 19.94 -10.96
C VAL A 170 6.82 19.51 -12.20
N ALA A 171 6.66 20.39 -13.18
CA ALA A 171 6.05 20.08 -14.48
C ALA A 171 6.81 18.97 -15.25
N GLN A 172 8.09 18.72 -14.90
CA GLN A 172 8.90 17.64 -15.50
C GLN A 172 8.63 16.27 -14.87
N LEU A 173 7.83 16.16 -13.80
CA LEU A 173 7.54 14.91 -13.14
C LEU A 173 7.05 13.79 -14.06
N PRO A 174 6.12 14.03 -15.04
CA PRO A 174 5.69 12.97 -15.95
C PRO A 174 6.85 12.35 -16.75
N TRP A 175 7.85 13.14 -17.14
CA TRP A 175 9.04 12.63 -17.82
C TRP A 175 9.92 11.74 -16.92
N LEU A 176 9.97 12.03 -15.62
CA LEU A 176 10.68 11.19 -14.64
C LEU A 176 9.94 9.88 -14.34
N VAL A 177 8.62 9.86 -14.54
CA VAL A 177 7.76 8.67 -14.35
C VAL A 177 7.87 7.70 -15.52
N LEU A 178 8.08 8.17 -16.75
CA LEU A 178 8.16 7.31 -17.95
C LEU A 178 9.21 6.20 -17.87
N PRO A 179 10.48 6.46 -17.46
CA PRO A 179 11.48 5.40 -17.30
C PRO A 179 11.04 4.34 -16.29
N VAL A 180 10.28 4.73 -15.27
CA VAL A 180 9.76 3.80 -14.26
C VAL A 180 8.70 2.88 -14.86
N PHE A 181 7.77 3.42 -15.66
CA PHE A 181 6.81 2.60 -16.41
C PHE A 181 7.53 1.65 -17.39
N LEU A 182 8.56 2.12 -18.09
CA LEU A 182 9.37 1.25 -18.95
C LEU A 182 10.01 0.12 -18.14
N GLY A 183 10.53 0.41 -16.95
CA GLY A 183 11.05 -0.59 -16.02
C GLY A 183 10.01 -1.63 -15.64
N ILE A 184 8.75 -1.22 -15.37
CA ILE A 184 7.63 -2.14 -15.09
C ILE A 184 7.36 -3.03 -16.30
N VAL A 185 7.26 -2.44 -17.50
CA VAL A 185 6.99 -3.19 -18.74
C VAL A 185 8.09 -4.23 -18.99
N VAL A 186 9.36 -3.80 -19.00
CA VAL A 186 10.51 -4.72 -19.19
C VAL A 186 10.47 -5.84 -18.15
N SER A 187 10.27 -5.50 -16.89
CA SER A 187 10.19 -6.49 -15.79
C SER A 187 9.06 -7.49 -15.99
N ALA A 188 7.88 -7.04 -16.46
CA ALA A 188 6.74 -7.91 -16.71
C ALA A 188 7.03 -8.95 -17.81
N PHE A 189 7.87 -8.61 -18.80
CA PHE A 189 8.29 -9.56 -19.84
C PHE A 189 9.39 -10.51 -19.40
N LEU A 190 10.14 -10.18 -18.33
CA LEU A 190 11.15 -11.06 -17.74
C LEU A 190 10.55 -12.11 -16.80
N ILE A 191 9.27 -12.03 -16.46
CA ILE A 191 8.60 -13.01 -15.59
C ILE A 191 8.56 -14.36 -16.30
N PRO A 192 8.94 -15.47 -15.62
CA PRO A 192 8.80 -16.83 -16.14
C PRO A 192 7.32 -17.15 -16.43
N SER A 193 7.05 -17.96 -17.43
CA SER A 193 5.69 -18.41 -17.73
C SER A 193 5.12 -19.19 -16.53
N ASP A 194 3.95 -18.77 -16.04
CA ASP A 194 3.19 -19.48 -15.02
C ASP A 194 2.11 -20.30 -15.72
N GLN A 195 2.07 -21.60 -15.46
CA GLN A 195 1.02 -22.49 -15.92
C GLN A 195 0.43 -23.19 -14.71
N GLY A 196 -0.76 -22.77 -14.30
CA GLY A 196 -1.46 -23.47 -13.24
C GLY A 196 -2.77 -22.82 -12.81
N VAL A 197 -3.82 -23.62 -12.74
CA VAL A 197 -5.10 -23.23 -12.14
C VAL A 197 -4.99 -23.33 -10.63
N VAL A 198 -5.42 -22.29 -9.89
CA VAL A 198 -5.58 -22.37 -8.44
C VAL A 198 -6.81 -23.20 -8.15
N ARG A 199 -6.66 -24.31 -7.43
CA ARG A 199 -7.82 -24.96 -6.81
C ARG A 199 -8.39 -23.99 -5.76
N LYS A 200 -9.65 -23.58 -5.93
CA LYS A 200 -10.39 -22.94 -4.85
C LYS A 200 -10.55 -23.96 -3.72
N GLU A 201 -10.08 -23.63 -2.54
CA GLU A 201 -10.54 -24.30 -1.32
C GLU A 201 -11.95 -23.77 -1.06
N GLU A 202 -12.94 -24.65 -1.09
CA GLU A 202 -14.32 -24.31 -0.71
C GLU A 202 -14.36 -24.10 0.80
N GLY A 203 -14.78 -22.91 1.23
CA GLY A 203 -14.91 -22.59 2.64
C GLY A 203 -16.12 -23.31 3.25
N ALA A 204 -15.89 -24.03 4.34
CA ALA A 204 -16.97 -24.54 5.17
C ALA A 204 -17.46 -23.41 6.10
N GLY A 205 -18.72 -23.01 5.97
CA GLY A 205 -19.36 -22.02 6.84
C GLY A 205 -20.00 -20.84 6.08
N SER A 206 -20.72 -20.00 6.80
CA SER A 206 -21.39 -18.82 6.24
C SER A 206 -20.55 -17.57 6.44
N LEU A 207 -20.07 -16.97 5.34
CA LEU A 207 -19.41 -15.66 5.34
C LEU A 207 -20.26 -14.59 6.04
N ARG A 208 -21.59 -14.63 5.83
CA ARG A 208 -22.54 -13.69 6.44
C ARG A 208 -22.51 -13.77 7.97
N GLY A 209 -22.36 -14.97 8.53
CA GLY A 209 -22.23 -15.15 9.99
C GLY A 209 -21.00 -14.45 10.56
N ILE A 210 -19.88 -14.50 9.85
CA ILE A 210 -18.64 -13.81 10.25
C ILE A 210 -18.80 -12.29 10.16
N LEU A 211 -19.40 -11.79 9.08
CA LEU A 211 -19.52 -10.35 8.83
C LEU A 211 -20.48 -9.61 9.77
N VAL A 212 -21.44 -10.30 10.39
CA VAL A 212 -22.36 -9.68 11.37
C VAL A 212 -21.82 -9.68 12.80
N GLU A 213 -20.69 -10.33 13.05
CA GLU A 213 -20.03 -10.32 14.36
C GLU A 213 -19.62 -8.89 14.75
N PRO A 214 -20.04 -8.38 15.93
CA PRO A 214 -19.74 -6.99 16.33
C PRO A 214 -18.23 -6.68 16.36
N ALA A 215 -17.39 -7.67 16.69
CA ALA A 215 -15.94 -7.51 16.69
C ALA A 215 -15.37 -7.38 15.27
N VAL A 216 -15.95 -8.07 14.28
CA VAL A 216 -15.56 -7.98 12.87
C VAL A 216 -16.02 -6.65 12.27
N ILE A 217 -17.24 -6.20 12.60
CA ILE A 217 -17.73 -4.87 12.20
C ILE A 217 -16.81 -3.78 12.78
N ALA A 218 -16.47 -3.87 14.06
CA ALA A 218 -15.55 -2.93 14.71
C ALA A 218 -14.16 -2.93 14.06
N PHE A 219 -13.65 -4.09 13.68
CA PHE A 219 -12.39 -4.24 12.96
C PHE A 219 -12.42 -3.50 11.60
N PHE A 220 -13.46 -3.73 10.79
CA PHE A 220 -13.58 -3.03 9.50
C PHE A 220 -13.79 -1.53 9.68
N LEU A 221 -14.60 -1.10 10.62
CA LEU A 221 -14.85 0.32 10.90
C LEU A 221 -13.58 1.02 11.41
N MET A 222 -12.84 0.40 12.32
CA MET A 222 -11.54 0.91 12.79
C MET A 222 -10.57 1.12 11.64
N ASN A 223 -10.39 0.12 10.77
CA ASN A 223 -9.49 0.22 9.62
C ASN A 223 -9.96 1.22 8.56
N PHE A 224 -11.27 1.33 8.36
CA PHE A 224 -11.88 2.31 7.48
C PHE A 224 -11.60 3.75 7.96
N LEU A 225 -11.84 4.03 9.24
CA LEU A 225 -11.54 5.33 9.86
C LEU A 225 -10.03 5.64 9.85
N LEU A 226 -9.20 4.63 10.12
CA LEU A 226 -7.75 4.74 10.00
C LEU A 226 -7.35 5.18 8.59
N GLN A 227 -7.93 4.58 7.56
CA GLN A 227 -7.57 4.90 6.19
C GLN A 227 -8.17 6.26 5.75
N ILE A 228 -9.35 6.64 6.24
CA ILE A 228 -9.87 8.01 6.07
C ILE A 228 -8.85 9.01 6.62
N SER A 229 -8.29 8.76 7.80
CA SER A 229 -7.30 9.64 8.42
C SER A 229 -6.01 9.78 7.60
N HIS A 230 -5.64 8.76 6.82
CA HIS A 230 -4.49 8.82 5.92
C HIS A 230 -4.77 9.60 4.63
N GLY A 231 -6.01 10.01 4.37
CA GLY A 231 -6.37 10.75 3.16
C GLY A 231 -5.61 12.06 3.02
N ALA A 232 -5.54 12.88 4.08
CA ALA A 232 -4.76 14.11 4.10
C ALA A 232 -3.26 13.83 3.88
N TYR A 233 -2.72 12.80 4.50
CA TYR A 233 -1.31 12.43 4.36
C TYR A 233 -0.95 12.03 2.93
N TYR A 234 -1.68 11.10 2.34
CA TYR A 234 -1.37 10.62 0.98
C TYR A 234 -1.69 11.63 -0.13
N THR A 235 -2.51 12.64 0.17
CA THR A 235 -2.89 13.66 -0.82
C THR A 235 -2.13 14.97 -0.62
N PHE A 236 -2.03 15.45 0.61
CA PHE A 236 -1.60 16.82 0.87
C PHE A 236 -0.32 16.97 1.70
N PHE A 237 0.27 15.89 2.23
CA PHE A 237 1.46 16.00 3.08
C PHE A 237 2.63 16.69 2.36
N SER A 238 2.86 16.41 1.08
CA SER A 238 3.93 17.06 0.33
C SER A 238 3.63 18.53 0.04
N ILE A 239 2.37 18.86 -0.25
CA ILE A 239 1.93 20.27 -0.41
C ILE A 239 2.06 21.02 0.93
N HIS A 240 1.63 20.40 2.02
CA HIS A 240 1.78 20.95 3.36
C HIS A 240 3.25 21.25 3.69
N LEU A 241 4.17 20.30 3.46
CA LEU A 241 5.59 20.52 3.71
C LEU A 241 6.20 21.59 2.78
N GLU A 242 5.77 21.68 1.53
CA GLU A 242 6.21 22.73 0.61
C GLU A 242 5.79 24.12 1.11
N GLN A 243 4.59 24.27 1.71
CA GLN A 243 4.13 25.51 2.35
C GLN A 243 5.02 25.92 3.54
N TYR A 244 5.61 24.96 4.25
CA TYR A 244 6.58 25.18 5.32
C TYR A 244 8.04 25.34 4.81
N GLY A 245 8.23 25.43 3.49
CA GLY A 245 9.53 25.71 2.87
C GLY A 245 10.47 24.52 2.72
N TYR A 246 9.99 23.29 2.92
CA TYR A 246 10.83 22.09 2.70
C TYR A 246 11.04 21.84 1.20
N SER A 247 12.31 21.50 0.84
CA SER A 247 12.65 21.13 -0.52
C SER A 247 12.03 19.77 -0.91
N LYS A 248 11.91 19.48 -2.21
CA LYS A 248 11.36 18.20 -2.71
C LYS A 248 12.21 17.03 -2.26
N ALA A 249 13.53 17.20 -2.17
CA ALA A 249 14.44 16.18 -1.62
C ALA A 249 14.17 15.93 -0.13
N ALA A 250 13.96 16.97 0.68
CA ALA A 250 13.62 16.82 2.09
C ALA A 250 12.26 16.13 2.27
N ILE A 251 11.26 16.50 1.49
CA ILE A 251 9.95 15.84 1.45
C ILE A 251 10.14 14.35 1.14
N GLY A 252 10.91 14.03 0.11
CA GLY A 252 11.18 12.63 -0.26
C GLY A 252 11.88 11.84 0.86
N LEU A 253 12.85 12.44 1.54
CA LEU A 253 13.52 11.78 2.66
C LEU A 253 12.58 11.52 3.84
N LEU A 254 11.65 12.43 4.13
CA LEU A 254 10.62 12.23 5.16
C LEU A 254 9.67 11.08 4.80
N TRP A 255 9.24 10.96 3.54
CA TRP A 255 8.48 9.81 3.07
C TRP A 255 9.27 8.50 3.20
N SER A 256 10.55 8.53 2.83
CA SER A 256 11.44 7.36 2.92
C SER A 256 11.65 6.91 4.38
N LEU A 257 11.76 7.86 5.32
CA LEU A 257 11.91 7.56 6.74
C LEU A 257 10.72 6.78 7.29
N GLY A 258 9.49 7.11 6.86
CA GLY A 258 8.30 6.35 7.22
C GLY A 258 8.40 4.88 6.80
N VAL A 259 8.81 4.62 5.55
CA VAL A 259 8.98 3.25 5.03
C VAL A 259 10.12 2.51 5.73
N LEU A 260 11.22 3.19 6.05
CA LEU A 260 12.32 2.60 6.82
C LEU A 260 11.87 2.21 8.24
N ALA A 261 11.06 3.05 8.89
CA ALA A 261 10.49 2.76 10.20
C ALA A 261 9.56 1.52 10.16
N GLU A 262 8.75 1.36 9.09
CA GLU A 262 7.94 0.15 8.88
C GLU A 262 8.79 -1.12 8.78
N ILE A 263 9.87 -1.07 7.99
CA ILE A 263 10.78 -2.22 7.85
C ILE A 263 11.34 -2.62 9.22
N GLY A 264 11.78 -1.62 10.01
CA GLY A 264 12.24 -1.85 11.38
C GLY A 264 11.17 -2.47 12.28
N LEU A 265 9.94 -1.99 12.20
CA LEU A 265 8.83 -2.51 12.99
C LEU A 265 8.51 -3.97 12.63
N PHE A 266 8.49 -4.33 11.34
CA PHE A 266 8.18 -5.70 10.93
C PHE A 266 9.14 -6.74 11.51
N ILE A 267 10.38 -6.36 11.81
CA ILE A 267 11.37 -7.25 12.47
C ILE A 267 10.92 -7.63 13.89
N VAL A 268 10.29 -6.70 14.61
CA VAL A 268 9.90 -6.91 16.01
C VAL A 268 8.43 -7.32 16.19
N MET A 269 7.62 -7.24 15.12
CA MET A 269 6.16 -7.49 15.19
C MET A 269 5.82 -8.88 15.76
N HIS A 270 6.59 -9.91 15.42
CA HIS A 270 6.37 -11.26 15.97
C HIS A 270 6.45 -11.27 17.51
N GLY A 271 7.44 -10.58 18.08
CA GLY A 271 7.60 -10.44 19.54
C GLY A 271 6.47 -9.61 20.17
N LEU A 272 5.93 -8.62 19.46
CA LEU A 272 4.80 -7.83 19.95
C LEU A 272 3.52 -8.67 20.02
N PHE A 273 3.22 -9.47 19.00
CA PHE A 273 2.07 -10.39 19.03
C PHE A 273 2.17 -11.49 20.09
N ALA A 274 3.40 -11.87 20.47
CA ALA A 274 3.60 -12.84 21.56
C ALA A 274 3.36 -12.26 22.96
N ARG A 275 3.43 -10.92 23.12
CA ARG A 275 3.37 -10.26 24.44
C ARG A 275 2.09 -9.47 24.67
N PHE A 276 1.47 -8.97 23.60
CA PHE A 276 0.34 -8.05 23.69
C PHE A 276 -0.86 -8.59 22.89
N SER A 277 -2.05 -8.34 23.42
CA SER A 277 -3.30 -8.67 22.72
C SER A 277 -3.51 -7.78 21.49
N TYR A 278 -4.29 -8.27 20.52
CA TYR A 278 -4.68 -7.51 19.33
C TYR A 278 -5.25 -6.11 19.66
N ARG A 279 -6.08 -6.04 20.72
CA ARG A 279 -6.69 -4.80 21.20
C ARG A 279 -5.65 -3.83 21.74
N GLN A 280 -4.68 -4.30 22.53
CA GLN A 280 -3.61 -3.46 23.06
C GLN A 280 -2.72 -2.89 21.94
N ILE A 281 -2.33 -3.74 20.98
CA ILE A 281 -1.54 -3.30 19.82
C ILE A 281 -2.32 -2.26 19.00
N ALA A 282 -3.62 -2.51 18.72
CA ALA A 282 -4.45 -1.57 17.98
C ALA A 282 -4.60 -0.23 18.69
N LEU A 283 -4.92 -0.24 20.00
CA LEU A 283 -5.09 1.00 20.78
C LEU A 283 -3.78 1.80 20.85
N CYS A 284 -2.65 1.13 21.08
CA CYS A 284 -1.34 1.79 21.08
C CYS A 284 -1.01 2.39 19.71
N ALA A 285 -1.19 1.62 18.62
CA ALA A 285 -0.94 2.09 17.27
C ALA A 285 -1.83 3.27 16.88
N LEU A 286 -3.13 3.24 17.22
CA LEU A 286 -4.05 4.34 16.97
C LEU A 286 -3.73 5.58 17.83
N ALA A 287 -3.33 5.41 19.10
CA ALA A 287 -2.90 6.53 19.94
C ALA A 287 -1.64 7.22 19.38
N LEU A 288 -0.66 6.44 18.91
CA LEU A 288 0.53 6.96 18.23
C LEU A 288 0.17 7.61 16.87
N THR A 289 -0.85 7.11 16.19
CA THR A 289 -1.38 7.73 14.96
C THR A 289 -2.06 9.06 15.25
N LEU A 290 -2.85 9.16 16.31
CA LEU A 290 -3.45 10.42 16.77
C LEU A 290 -2.36 11.46 17.06
N LEU A 291 -1.37 11.07 17.86
CA LEU A 291 -0.21 11.92 18.15
C LEU A 291 0.49 12.37 16.85
N ARG A 292 0.71 11.46 15.91
CA ARG A 292 1.32 11.77 14.61
C ARG A 292 0.59 12.87 13.86
N TRP A 293 -0.75 12.78 13.76
CA TRP A 293 -1.53 13.78 13.03
C TRP A 293 -1.51 15.13 13.71
N VAL A 294 -1.59 15.17 15.06
CA VAL A 294 -1.47 16.41 15.83
C VAL A 294 -0.09 17.05 15.64
N LEU A 295 0.98 16.26 15.68
CA LEU A 295 2.35 16.76 15.46
C LEU A 295 2.53 17.34 14.06
N ILE A 296 1.96 16.72 13.03
CA ILE A 296 2.00 17.26 11.66
C ILE A 296 1.16 18.53 11.55
N ALA A 297 -0.01 18.59 12.19
CA ALA A 297 -0.87 19.77 12.15
C ALA A 297 -0.26 20.99 12.83
N GLU A 298 0.47 20.81 13.95
CA GLU A 298 0.85 21.91 14.83
C GLU A 298 2.34 22.28 14.79
N ALA A 299 3.20 21.39 14.30
CA ALA A 299 4.63 21.56 14.50
C ALA A 299 5.47 21.18 13.26
N SER A 300 4.93 21.36 12.06
CA SER A 300 5.61 21.06 10.82
C SER A 300 6.75 22.02 10.47
N ASP A 301 6.85 23.16 11.13
CA ASP A 301 7.99 24.06 11.09
C ASP A 301 9.25 23.48 11.77
N TRP A 302 9.08 22.49 12.66
CA TRP A 302 10.17 21.88 13.41
C TRP A 302 10.58 20.53 12.80
N LEU A 303 11.71 20.50 12.10
CA LEU A 303 12.23 19.30 11.43
C LEU A 303 12.28 18.08 12.36
N TRP A 304 12.70 18.25 13.62
CA TRP A 304 12.81 17.14 14.57
C TRP A 304 11.46 16.53 14.91
N VAL A 305 10.40 17.35 14.99
CA VAL A 305 9.03 16.88 15.20
C VAL A 305 8.55 16.12 13.97
N LEU A 306 8.84 16.61 12.77
CA LEU A 306 8.53 15.89 11.54
C LEU A 306 9.23 14.55 11.45
N LEU A 307 10.55 14.50 11.74
CA LEU A 307 11.31 13.25 11.76
C LEU A 307 10.67 12.25 12.74
N PHE A 308 10.33 12.69 13.96
CA PHE A 308 9.64 11.85 14.92
C PHE A 308 8.26 11.40 14.42
N SER A 309 7.47 12.30 13.84
CA SER A 309 6.16 11.97 13.27
C SER A 309 6.25 10.91 12.15
N GLN A 310 7.33 10.93 11.34
CA GLN A 310 7.54 9.92 10.31
C GLN A 310 7.93 8.56 10.89
N LEU A 311 8.63 8.49 12.03
CA LEU A 311 8.85 7.22 12.73
C LEU A 311 7.54 6.61 13.23
N LEU A 312 6.57 7.43 13.63
CA LEU A 312 5.23 6.98 14.04
C LEU A 312 4.43 6.36 12.87
N HIS A 313 4.87 6.55 11.62
CA HIS A 313 4.27 5.89 10.45
C HIS A 313 4.32 4.36 10.58
N ALA A 314 5.36 3.82 11.17
CA ALA A 314 5.46 2.39 11.48
C ALA A 314 4.26 1.89 12.31
N ALA A 315 3.80 2.65 13.29
CA ALA A 315 2.63 2.30 14.10
C ALA A 315 1.34 2.46 13.27
N SER A 316 1.17 3.62 12.59
CA SER A 316 -0.06 3.96 11.90
C SER A 316 -0.34 3.09 10.67
N TYR A 317 0.69 2.58 9.99
CA TYR A 317 0.56 1.71 8.83
C TYR A 317 1.08 0.30 9.12
N GLY A 318 2.36 0.16 9.50
CA GLY A 318 3.02 -1.14 9.64
C GLY A 318 2.36 -2.05 10.68
N ALA A 319 2.17 -1.57 11.92
CA ALA A 319 1.54 -2.35 12.99
C ALA A 319 0.09 -2.68 12.68
N MET A 320 -0.67 -1.69 12.19
CA MET A 320 -2.10 -1.87 11.87
C MET A 320 -2.30 -2.82 10.70
N HIS A 321 -1.44 -2.77 9.66
CA HIS A 321 -1.49 -3.72 8.55
C HIS A 321 -1.17 -5.15 9.00
N ALA A 322 -0.08 -5.33 9.76
CA ALA A 322 0.29 -6.65 10.28
C ALA A 322 -0.81 -7.25 11.18
N LEU A 323 -1.39 -6.42 12.07
CA LEU A 323 -2.51 -6.79 12.92
C LEU A 323 -3.71 -7.21 12.06
N SER A 324 -4.05 -6.44 11.03
CA SER A 324 -5.21 -6.69 10.19
C SER A 324 -5.10 -7.99 9.42
N VAL A 325 -3.92 -8.30 8.86
CA VAL A 325 -3.68 -9.58 8.17
C VAL A 325 -3.88 -10.77 9.10
N GLN A 326 -3.33 -10.69 10.33
CA GLN A 326 -3.49 -11.76 11.32
C GLN A 326 -4.93 -11.86 11.86
N TYR A 327 -5.61 -10.73 12.05
CA TYR A 327 -7.00 -10.71 12.49
C TYR A 327 -7.94 -11.38 11.47
N ILE A 328 -7.76 -11.08 10.18
CA ILE A 328 -8.49 -11.72 9.09
C ILE A 328 -8.21 -13.22 9.08
N HIS A 329 -6.95 -13.62 9.24
CA HIS A 329 -6.60 -15.04 9.29
C HIS A 329 -7.32 -15.78 10.46
N GLY A 330 -7.43 -15.14 11.62
CA GLY A 330 -8.09 -15.70 12.80
C GLY A 330 -9.61 -15.82 12.67
N TYR A 331 -10.28 -14.79 12.13
CA TYR A 331 -11.76 -14.79 12.01
C TYR A 331 -12.28 -15.51 10.77
N PHE A 332 -11.62 -15.34 9.62
CA PHE A 332 -12.12 -15.87 8.34
C PHE A 332 -11.61 -17.29 8.05
N GLY A 333 -10.62 -17.78 8.82
CA GLY A 333 -10.08 -19.12 8.63
C GLY A 333 -9.57 -19.39 7.22
N ARG A 334 -9.27 -20.67 6.91
CA ARG A 334 -8.73 -21.02 5.58
C ARG A 334 -9.75 -20.85 4.44
N GLY A 335 -11.03 -21.10 4.71
CA GLY A 335 -12.06 -21.13 3.65
C GLY A 335 -12.50 -19.75 3.15
N HIS A 336 -12.46 -18.71 3.99
CA HIS A 336 -12.90 -17.35 3.66
C HIS A 336 -11.77 -16.31 3.70
N HIS A 337 -10.52 -16.74 3.92
CA HIS A 337 -9.38 -15.83 4.07
C HIS A 337 -9.22 -14.86 2.87
N GLY A 338 -9.33 -15.35 1.64
CA GLY A 338 -9.25 -14.52 0.44
C GLY A 338 -10.37 -13.48 0.34
N GLN A 339 -11.60 -13.84 0.77
CA GLN A 339 -12.75 -12.92 0.80
C GLN A 339 -12.56 -11.85 1.88
N GLY A 340 -12.07 -12.24 3.07
CA GLY A 340 -11.74 -11.31 4.15
C GLY A 340 -10.65 -10.29 3.74
N GLN A 341 -9.60 -10.74 3.06
CA GLN A 341 -8.55 -9.87 2.52
C GLN A 341 -9.07 -8.93 1.43
N ALA A 342 -9.94 -9.42 0.53
CA ALA A 342 -10.53 -8.58 -0.51
C ALA A 342 -11.44 -7.49 0.09
N LEU A 343 -12.27 -7.83 1.08
CA LEU A 343 -13.09 -6.87 1.82
C LEU A 343 -12.23 -5.85 2.57
N TYR A 344 -11.19 -6.29 3.26
CA TYR A 344 -10.25 -5.41 3.94
C TYR A 344 -9.60 -4.43 2.97
N SER A 345 -9.06 -4.93 1.87
CA SER A 345 -8.42 -4.08 0.87
C SER A 345 -9.40 -3.08 0.24
N GLY A 346 -10.58 -3.54 -0.16
CA GLY A 346 -11.59 -2.72 -0.82
C GLY A 346 -12.18 -1.64 0.11
N LEU A 347 -12.62 -2.03 1.32
CA LEU A 347 -13.21 -1.10 2.27
C LEU A 347 -12.16 -0.14 2.84
N THR A 348 -11.00 -0.65 3.26
CA THR A 348 -9.97 0.15 3.92
C THR A 348 -9.23 1.01 2.90
N PHE A 349 -8.38 0.41 2.08
CA PHE A 349 -7.52 1.18 1.17
C PHE A 349 -8.29 1.80 0.00
N GLY A 350 -9.32 1.13 -0.49
CA GLY A 350 -10.14 1.63 -1.58
C GLY A 350 -11.11 2.72 -1.11
N ALA A 351 -12.21 2.32 -0.47
CA ALA A 351 -13.28 3.24 -0.09
C ALA A 351 -12.83 4.25 0.99
N GLY A 352 -12.18 3.79 2.07
CA GLY A 352 -11.66 4.65 3.12
C GLY A 352 -10.63 5.66 2.59
N GLY A 353 -9.69 5.19 1.74
CA GLY A 353 -8.70 6.05 1.12
C GLY A 353 -9.30 7.09 0.17
N ALA A 354 -10.28 6.71 -0.64
CA ALA A 354 -10.96 7.64 -1.56
C ALA A 354 -11.77 8.72 -0.81
N ILE A 355 -12.56 8.30 0.17
CA ILE A 355 -13.34 9.22 1.01
C ILE A 355 -12.41 10.13 1.81
N GLY A 356 -11.34 9.59 2.39
CA GLY A 356 -10.36 10.36 3.13
C GLY A 356 -9.65 11.41 2.26
N ALA A 357 -9.21 11.03 1.06
CA ALA A 357 -8.62 11.97 0.11
C ALA A 357 -9.60 13.09 -0.25
N TRP A 358 -10.82 12.74 -0.63
CA TRP A 358 -11.83 13.70 -1.03
C TRP A 358 -12.26 14.63 0.12
N ALA A 359 -12.51 14.07 1.31
CA ALA A 359 -12.85 14.86 2.50
C ALA A 359 -11.73 15.82 2.91
N SER A 360 -10.47 15.38 2.81
CA SER A 360 -9.31 16.25 3.07
C SER A 360 -9.24 17.40 2.06
N GLY A 361 -9.65 17.19 0.80
CA GLY A 361 -9.72 18.24 -0.20
C GLY A 361 -10.65 19.41 0.20
N PHE A 362 -11.82 19.10 0.73
CA PHE A 362 -12.74 20.14 1.25
C PHE A 362 -12.13 20.92 2.41
N LEU A 363 -11.46 20.22 3.33
CA LEU A 363 -10.83 20.86 4.48
C LEU A 363 -9.68 21.77 4.03
N VAL A 364 -8.86 21.30 3.09
CA VAL A 364 -7.72 22.09 2.58
C VAL A 364 -8.20 23.30 1.77
N GLU A 365 -9.21 23.12 0.92
CA GLU A 365 -9.77 24.21 0.09
C GLU A 365 -10.36 25.34 0.94
N GLY A 366 -11.06 24.98 2.03
CA GLY A 366 -11.75 25.96 2.88
C GLY A 366 -10.89 26.53 4.01
N TYR A 367 -9.96 25.75 4.54
CA TYR A 367 -9.34 26.05 5.84
C TYR A 367 -7.82 25.76 5.91
N GLY A 368 -7.21 25.27 4.84
CA GLY A 368 -5.79 24.95 4.80
C GLY A 368 -5.44 23.54 5.22
N THR A 369 -4.14 23.22 5.03
CA THR A 369 -3.62 21.85 5.20
C THR A 369 -3.61 21.38 6.66
N ASP A 370 -3.38 22.30 7.62
CA ASP A 370 -3.32 21.98 9.05
C ASP A 370 -4.66 21.43 9.54
N LEU A 371 -5.80 22.05 9.13
CA LEU A 371 -7.11 21.57 9.52
C LEU A 371 -7.44 20.19 8.92
N ALA A 372 -6.89 19.82 7.76
CA ALA A 372 -7.05 18.50 7.21
C ALA A 372 -6.35 17.42 8.07
N PHE A 373 -5.19 17.72 8.67
CA PHE A 373 -4.55 16.85 9.66
C PHE A 373 -5.31 16.78 10.98
N TRP A 374 -5.92 17.87 11.44
CA TRP A 374 -6.86 17.83 12.58
C TRP A 374 -8.08 16.96 12.28
N GLY A 375 -8.64 17.03 11.06
CA GLY A 375 -9.71 16.14 10.62
C GLY A 375 -9.27 14.67 10.65
N SER A 376 -8.02 14.39 10.26
CA SER A 376 -7.40 13.07 10.39
C SER A 376 -7.28 12.60 11.84
N ALA A 377 -6.89 13.51 12.76
CA ALA A 377 -6.82 13.23 14.19
C ALA A 377 -8.21 12.90 14.78
N ILE A 378 -9.25 13.62 14.38
CA ILE A 378 -10.63 13.36 14.79
C ILE A 378 -11.09 11.97 14.31
N ALA A 379 -10.81 11.59 13.07
CA ALA A 379 -11.14 10.25 12.55
C ALA A 379 -10.48 9.16 13.39
N ILE A 380 -9.22 9.35 13.82
CA ILE A 380 -8.51 8.40 14.69
C ILE A 380 -9.10 8.38 16.10
N ALA A 381 -9.54 9.52 16.65
CA ALA A 381 -10.22 9.55 17.95
C ALA A 381 -11.48 8.66 17.94
N PHE A 382 -12.27 8.72 16.85
CA PHE A 382 -13.40 7.79 16.67
C PHE A 382 -12.95 6.34 16.52
N ALA A 383 -11.87 6.06 15.77
CA ALA A 383 -11.32 4.71 15.65
C ALA A 383 -10.86 4.15 17.00
N LEU A 384 -10.27 4.98 17.87
CA LEU A 384 -9.89 4.61 19.25
C LEU A 384 -11.11 4.19 20.08
N ILE A 385 -12.20 4.97 20.02
CA ILE A 385 -13.45 4.67 20.74
C ILE A 385 -14.03 3.33 20.27
N VAL A 386 -14.12 3.13 18.94
CA VAL A 386 -14.61 1.88 18.33
C VAL A 386 -13.75 0.69 18.79
N THR A 387 -12.44 0.84 18.72
CA THR A 387 -11.50 -0.21 19.10
C THR A 387 -11.60 -0.54 20.58
N TRP A 388 -11.63 0.48 21.43
CA TRP A 388 -11.74 0.30 22.88
C TRP A 388 -13.06 -0.38 23.29
N ARG A 389 -14.16 -0.08 22.62
CA ARG A 389 -15.49 -0.55 23.03
C ARG A 389 -15.82 -1.94 22.46
N TRP A 390 -15.42 -2.24 21.22
CA TRP A 390 -15.95 -3.40 20.51
C TRP A 390 -14.91 -4.33 19.90
N LEU A 391 -13.64 -3.95 19.74
CA LEU A 391 -12.64 -4.86 19.18
C LEU A 391 -12.34 -5.97 20.19
N ARG A 392 -12.51 -7.22 19.75
CA ARG A 392 -12.20 -8.43 20.51
C ARG A 392 -11.20 -9.30 19.75
N PRO A 393 -10.34 -10.08 20.43
CA PRO A 393 -9.44 -10.99 19.74
C PRO A 393 -10.23 -12.07 18.96
N PRO A 394 -9.64 -12.64 17.90
CA PRO A 394 -10.22 -13.77 17.20
C PRO A 394 -10.46 -14.96 18.13
N PRO A 395 -11.48 -15.82 17.83
CA PRO A 395 -11.75 -17.03 18.59
C PRO A 395 -10.51 -17.94 18.71
N GLY A 396 -10.24 -18.47 19.89
CA GLY A 396 -9.08 -19.36 20.17
C GLY A 396 -7.75 -18.67 20.45
N GLN A 397 -7.65 -17.35 20.34
CA GLN A 397 -6.40 -16.61 20.64
C GLN A 397 -6.44 -15.80 21.95
N GLY A 398 -7.54 -15.91 22.70
CA GLY A 398 -7.71 -15.22 24.00
C GLY A 398 -7.00 -15.87 25.19
N SER A 399 -6.40 -17.04 25.05
CA SER A 399 -5.90 -17.86 26.19
C SER A 399 -4.38 -17.85 26.41
N ILE A 400 -3.59 -17.20 25.52
CA ILE A 400 -2.11 -17.26 25.65
C ILE A 400 -1.58 -16.32 26.72
N VAL A 401 -2.33 -15.29 27.13
CA VAL A 401 -1.90 -14.32 28.17
C VAL A 401 -2.38 -14.68 29.58
N GLN A 402 -3.34 -15.60 29.73
CA GLN A 402 -3.91 -15.95 31.06
C GLN A 402 -3.22 -17.10 31.79
N SER A 403 -2.17 -17.70 31.23
CA SER A 403 -1.45 -18.83 31.87
C SER A 403 -0.06 -18.46 32.41
N ALA A 404 0.21 -17.18 32.63
CA ALA A 404 1.48 -16.69 33.18
C ALA A 404 1.31 -15.89 34.49
N ASP A 405 0.21 -16.14 35.24
CA ASP A 405 0.04 -15.67 36.63
C ASP A 405 0.09 -16.86 37.57
#